data_c2ce48fbfd40a37ea6648679bb5a3c07
#
_entry.id   c2ce48fbfd40a37ea6648679bb5a3c07
#
_cell.length_a   1.000
_cell.length_b   1.000
_cell.length_c   1.000
_cell.angle_alpha   90.00
_cell.angle_beta   90.00
_cell.angle_gamma   90.00
#
_symmetry.space_group_name_H-M   'P 1'
#
loop_
_entity.id
_entity.type
_entity.pdbx_description
1 polymer ?
#
loop_
_entity_poly.entity_id
_entity_poly.type
_entity_poly.pdbx_seq_one_letter_code
_entity_poly.pdbx_strand_id
1 'polypeptide(L)'
;MENINFKHSIIFFNFCILISPLYLMLNFEPVIFCLFLILILGISHGALDNIKGKKLLKLFGYKQNVSFYLGYVLISSLIIIFWLIFPNTILLLFLIVAAYHFGKEDTVFSFRKKFFISECLFFLKGSTVIMAPLLLKREETNEIFRILNFNVFEAEFFSNEFLIGMLCLGFLSSMYISKKENTNLKSVMIMDFFSLIILNLFLSPILAFTLYFCFLHSIRH
;
A
#
# COMPACT_ATOMS: atom_id res chain seq x y z
N MET A 1 20.57 -5.95 7.20
CA MET A 1 19.18 -5.69 6.77
C MET A 1 18.91 -6.14 5.35
N GLU A 2 19.73 -5.86 4.34
CA GLU A 2 19.49 -6.27 2.93
C GLU A 2 19.25 -7.77 2.74
N ASN A 3 20.04 -8.63 3.38
CA ASN A 3 19.85 -10.08 3.32
C ASN A 3 18.53 -10.58 3.95
N ILE A 4 18.01 -9.86 4.95
CA ILE A 4 16.76 -10.22 5.61
C ILE A 4 15.59 -9.90 4.68
N ASN A 5 15.58 -8.72 4.07
CA ASN A 5 14.53 -8.32 3.13
C ASN A 5 14.52 -9.19 1.87
N PHE A 6 15.69 -9.59 1.37
CA PHE A 6 15.79 -10.52 0.26
C PHE A 6 15.19 -11.89 0.58
N LYS A 7 15.55 -12.48 1.72
CA LYS A 7 14.96 -13.73 2.19
C LYS A 7 13.45 -13.61 2.38
N HIS A 8 13.00 -12.50 2.96
CA HIS A 8 11.58 -12.23 3.17
C HIS A 8 10.80 -12.15 1.86
N SER A 9 11.33 -11.43 0.83
CA SER A 9 10.71 -11.41 -0.50
C SER A 9 10.61 -12.78 -1.14
N ILE A 10 11.65 -13.62 -1.03
CA ILE A 10 11.62 -15.00 -1.56
C ILE A 10 10.52 -15.80 -0.85
N ILE A 11 10.48 -15.76 0.47
CA ILE A 11 9.49 -16.49 1.26
C ILE A 11 8.10 -16.04 0.88
N PHE A 12 7.87 -14.73 0.81
CA PHE A 12 6.57 -14.17 0.46
C PHE A 12 6.16 -14.51 -0.97
N PHE A 13 7.06 -14.41 -1.94
CA PHE A 13 6.79 -14.78 -3.34
C PHE A 13 6.39 -16.26 -3.47
N ASN A 14 7.14 -17.16 -2.83
CA ASN A 14 6.79 -18.59 -2.81
C ASN A 14 5.45 -18.84 -2.11
N PHE A 15 5.18 -18.13 -1.01
CA PHE A 15 3.88 -18.19 -0.33
C PHE A 15 2.74 -17.76 -1.27
N CYS A 16 2.90 -16.66 -2.04
CA CYS A 16 1.90 -16.22 -3.01
C CYS A 16 1.62 -17.27 -4.08
N ILE A 17 2.66 -17.95 -4.59
CA ILE A 17 2.50 -19.04 -5.58
C ILE A 17 1.75 -20.22 -4.99
N LEU A 18 1.98 -20.56 -3.72
CA LEU A 18 1.34 -21.71 -3.07
C LEU A 18 -0.11 -21.41 -2.66
N ILE A 19 -0.37 -20.22 -2.11
CA ILE A 19 -1.71 -19.88 -1.61
C ILE A 19 -2.71 -19.66 -2.75
N SER A 20 -2.26 -19.20 -3.91
CA SER A 20 -3.13 -18.86 -5.04
C SER A 20 -3.94 -20.07 -5.56
N PRO A 21 -3.36 -21.23 -5.90
CA PRO A 21 -4.13 -22.40 -6.31
C PRO A 21 -4.96 -22.99 -5.17
N LEU A 22 -4.47 -22.91 -3.93
CA LEU A 22 -5.22 -23.39 -2.76
C LEU A 22 -6.51 -22.59 -2.55
N TYR A 23 -6.46 -21.28 -2.70
CA TYR A 23 -7.63 -20.41 -2.58
C TYR A 23 -8.70 -20.75 -3.63
N LEU A 24 -8.31 -20.99 -4.89
CA LEU A 24 -9.23 -21.40 -5.95
C LEU A 24 -9.96 -22.72 -5.64
N MET A 25 -9.32 -23.60 -4.89
CA MET A 25 -9.93 -24.89 -4.48
C MET A 25 -10.91 -24.74 -3.31
N LEU A 26 -10.70 -23.76 -2.43
CA LEU A 26 -11.46 -23.64 -1.17
C LEU A 26 -12.78 -22.87 -1.32
N ASN A 27 -12.94 -22.05 -2.38
CA ASN A 27 -14.16 -21.21 -2.60
C ASN A 27 -14.61 -20.44 -1.35
N PHE A 28 -13.66 -19.88 -0.60
CA PHE A 28 -13.92 -19.26 0.71
C PHE A 28 -13.49 -17.78 0.70
N GLU A 29 -14.41 -16.89 1.08
CA GLU A 29 -14.17 -15.45 1.20
C GLU A 29 -13.96 -15.05 2.67
N PRO A 30 -12.72 -14.98 3.17
CA PRO A 30 -12.44 -14.74 4.58
C PRO A 30 -12.47 -13.25 4.96
N VAL A 31 -13.50 -12.50 4.53
CA VAL A 31 -13.57 -11.04 4.70
C VAL A 31 -13.40 -10.61 6.16
N ILE A 32 -14.12 -11.27 7.09
CA ILE A 32 -14.04 -10.95 8.52
C ILE A 32 -12.63 -11.20 9.07
N PHE A 33 -12.01 -12.30 8.65
CA PHE A 33 -10.64 -12.62 9.05
C PHE A 33 -9.63 -11.61 8.48
N CYS A 34 -9.81 -11.18 7.22
CA CYS A 34 -8.99 -10.14 6.60
C CYS A 34 -9.10 -8.82 7.36
N LEU A 35 -10.31 -8.37 7.67
CA LEU A 35 -10.53 -7.13 8.42
C LEU A 35 -9.93 -7.22 9.83
N PHE A 36 -10.03 -8.35 10.49
CA PHE A 36 -9.41 -8.59 11.80
C PHE A 36 -7.88 -8.49 11.74
N LEU A 37 -7.24 -9.11 10.73
CA LEU A 37 -5.79 -9.01 10.54
C LEU A 37 -5.35 -7.58 10.25
N ILE A 38 -6.05 -6.89 9.35
CA ILE A 38 -5.76 -5.48 9.03
C ILE A 38 -5.88 -4.62 10.28
N LEU A 39 -6.90 -4.84 11.10
CA LEU A 39 -7.12 -4.09 12.33
C LEU A 39 -5.95 -4.29 13.31
N ILE A 40 -5.57 -5.55 13.60
CA ILE A 40 -4.50 -5.86 14.55
C ILE A 40 -3.16 -5.27 14.08
N LEU A 41 -2.79 -5.52 12.83
CA LEU A 41 -1.51 -5.05 12.30
C LEU A 41 -1.53 -3.55 12.00
N GLY A 42 -2.68 -2.99 11.60
CA GLY A 42 -2.86 -1.56 11.45
C GLY A 42 -2.72 -0.80 12.76
N ILE A 43 -3.29 -1.29 13.87
CA ILE A 43 -3.12 -0.69 15.20
C ILE A 43 -1.65 -0.73 15.63
N SER A 44 -0.97 -1.86 15.46
CA SER A 44 0.45 -1.97 15.83
C SER A 44 1.35 -1.07 14.96
N HIS A 45 1.02 -0.92 13.69
CA HIS A 45 1.72 0.00 12.78
C HIS A 45 1.52 1.46 13.20
N GLY A 46 0.30 1.87 13.54
CA GLY A 46 -0.04 3.21 14.04
C GLY A 46 0.48 3.51 15.45
N ALA A 47 0.81 2.51 16.26
CA ALA A 47 1.36 2.73 17.61
C ALA A 47 2.69 3.51 17.60
N LEU A 48 3.46 3.41 16.52
CA LEU A 48 4.70 4.17 16.33
C LEU A 48 4.48 5.64 15.99
N ASP A 49 3.29 6.01 15.52
CA ASP A 49 2.95 7.39 15.15
C ASP A 49 3.02 8.33 16.37
N ASN A 50 2.67 7.82 17.56
CA ASN A 50 2.82 8.55 18.80
C ASN A 50 4.29 8.96 19.05
N ILE A 51 5.25 8.07 18.79
CA ILE A 51 6.68 8.34 18.99
C ILE A 51 7.19 9.32 17.94
N LYS A 52 6.84 9.10 16.66
CA LYS A 52 7.21 9.96 15.53
C LYS A 52 6.59 11.35 15.70
N GLY A 53 5.31 11.42 16.02
CA GLY A 53 4.58 12.68 16.22
C GLY A 53 5.09 13.50 17.39
N LYS A 54 5.41 12.88 18.52
CA LYS A 54 6.04 13.59 19.65
C LYS A 54 7.42 14.14 19.30
N LYS A 55 8.22 13.42 18.52
CA LYS A 55 9.50 13.94 18.02
C LYS A 55 9.29 15.16 17.12
N LEU A 56 8.30 15.11 16.24
CA LEU A 56 7.97 16.23 15.35
C LEU A 56 7.53 17.45 16.15
N LEU A 57 6.63 17.31 17.10
CA LEU A 57 6.16 18.42 17.95
C LEU A 57 7.28 19.07 18.74
N LYS A 58 8.25 18.29 19.23
CA LYS A 58 9.43 18.82 19.90
C LYS A 58 10.26 19.74 19.00
N LEU A 59 10.36 19.45 17.70
CA LEU A 59 11.03 20.32 16.73
C LEU A 59 10.35 21.68 16.57
N PHE A 60 9.02 21.75 16.78
CA PHE A 60 8.23 22.98 16.80
C PHE A 60 8.12 23.63 18.19
N GLY A 61 8.88 23.16 19.18
CA GLY A 61 8.92 23.76 20.52
C GLY A 61 7.79 23.31 21.45
N TYR A 62 6.91 22.42 21.05
CA TYR A 62 5.84 21.88 21.89
C TYR A 62 6.38 20.80 22.84
N LYS A 63 6.26 21.04 24.16
CA LYS A 63 6.75 20.12 25.20
C LYS A 63 5.68 19.17 25.73
N GLN A 64 4.40 19.48 25.51
CA GLN A 64 3.27 18.74 26.09
C GLN A 64 2.77 17.62 25.19
N ASN A 65 2.66 16.41 25.74
CA ASN A 65 2.11 15.25 25.03
C ASN A 65 0.61 15.43 24.69
N VAL A 66 -0.12 16.21 25.48
CA VAL A 66 -1.56 16.47 25.31
C VAL A 66 -1.83 17.15 23.96
N SER A 67 -0.98 18.11 23.55
CA SER A 67 -1.12 18.80 22.26
C SER A 67 -1.05 17.83 21.06
N PHE A 68 -0.27 16.76 21.14
CA PHE A 68 -0.23 15.73 20.12
C PHE A 68 -1.57 15.00 19.99
N TYR A 69 -2.10 14.52 21.12
CA TYR A 69 -3.35 13.76 21.10
C TYR A 69 -4.55 14.61 20.68
N LEU A 70 -4.62 15.87 21.15
CA LEU A 70 -5.66 16.80 20.72
C LEU A 70 -5.59 17.07 19.22
N GLY A 71 -4.40 17.33 18.68
CA GLY A 71 -4.19 17.54 17.26
C GLY A 71 -4.54 16.29 16.43
N TYR A 72 -4.15 15.11 16.93
CA TYR A 72 -4.45 13.83 16.27
C TYR A 72 -5.96 13.57 16.18
N VAL A 73 -6.68 13.72 17.30
CA VAL A 73 -8.14 13.54 17.36
C VAL A 73 -8.83 14.58 16.48
N LEU A 74 -8.41 15.85 16.54
CA LEU A 74 -8.99 16.93 15.74
C LEU A 74 -8.84 16.67 14.25
N ILE A 75 -7.63 16.32 13.78
CA ILE A 75 -7.37 16.00 12.37
C ILE A 75 -8.18 14.77 11.93
N SER A 76 -8.20 13.71 12.74
CA SER A 76 -8.99 12.51 12.43
C SER A 76 -10.48 12.82 12.32
N SER A 77 -11.02 13.61 13.23
CA SER A 77 -12.43 14.05 13.20
C SER A 77 -12.73 14.89 11.97
N LEU A 78 -11.84 15.81 11.59
CA LEU A 78 -11.99 16.61 10.37
C LEU A 78 -11.99 15.75 9.12
N ILE A 79 -11.10 14.76 9.02
CA ILE A 79 -11.05 13.84 7.89
C ILE A 79 -12.37 13.07 7.78
N ILE A 80 -12.91 12.56 8.90
CA ILE A 80 -14.21 11.86 8.91
C ILE A 80 -15.35 12.78 8.45
N ILE A 81 -15.41 14.02 8.96
CA ILE A 81 -16.43 14.99 8.58
C ILE A 81 -16.33 15.31 7.08
N PHE A 82 -15.13 15.59 6.58
CA PHE A 82 -14.92 15.85 5.15
C PHE A 82 -15.23 14.64 4.28
N TRP A 83 -14.95 13.42 4.75
CA TRP A 83 -15.32 12.22 4.02
C TRP A 83 -16.85 12.06 3.91
N LEU A 84 -17.59 12.35 4.97
CA LEU A 84 -19.07 12.32 4.92
C LEU A 84 -19.66 13.34 3.93
N ILE A 85 -18.99 14.50 3.73
CA ILE A 85 -19.46 15.56 2.83
C ILE A 85 -18.93 15.35 1.38
N PHE A 86 -17.67 14.95 1.24
CA PHE A 86 -16.97 14.81 -0.05
C PHE A 86 -16.27 13.45 -0.18
N PRO A 87 -17.01 12.31 -0.18
CA PRO A 87 -16.41 10.97 -0.13
C PRO A 87 -15.43 10.72 -1.28
N ASN A 88 -15.79 11.07 -2.52
CA ASN A 88 -14.93 10.89 -3.69
C ASN A 88 -13.60 11.63 -3.57
N THR A 89 -13.62 12.88 -3.11
CA THR A 89 -12.41 13.71 -3.00
C THR A 89 -11.49 13.20 -1.90
N ILE A 90 -12.05 12.93 -0.74
CA ILE A 90 -11.24 12.51 0.42
C ILE A 90 -10.67 11.12 0.21
N LEU A 91 -11.44 10.18 -0.33
CA LEU A 91 -10.92 8.84 -0.60
C LEU A 91 -9.88 8.86 -1.72
N LEU A 92 -10.05 9.68 -2.75
CA LEU A 92 -9.04 9.85 -3.80
C LEU A 92 -7.72 10.40 -3.21
N LEU A 93 -7.80 11.43 -2.37
CA LEU A 93 -6.62 11.97 -1.67
C LEU A 93 -5.96 10.92 -0.77
N PHE A 94 -6.76 10.14 -0.05
CA PHE A 94 -6.26 9.03 0.77
C PHE A 94 -5.51 8.00 -0.10
N LEU A 95 -6.07 7.59 -1.23
CA LEU A 95 -5.43 6.63 -2.13
C LEU A 95 -4.12 7.17 -2.73
N ILE A 96 -4.06 8.47 -3.06
CA ILE A 96 -2.83 9.12 -3.53
C ILE A 96 -1.75 9.08 -2.44
N VAL A 97 -2.11 9.45 -1.20
CA VAL A 97 -1.19 9.40 -0.05
C VAL A 97 -0.77 7.96 0.26
N ALA A 98 -1.70 7.01 0.21
CA ALA A 98 -1.42 5.58 0.42
C ALA A 98 -0.48 5.03 -0.64
N ALA A 99 -0.68 5.36 -1.92
CA ALA A 99 0.23 4.96 -3.00
C ALA A 99 1.65 5.47 -2.74
N TYR A 100 1.79 6.75 -2.39
CA TYR A 100 3.09 7.31 -2.05
C TYR A 100 3.71 6.62 -0.83
N HIS A 101 2.92 6.40 0.23
CA HIS A 101 3.36 5.76 1.46
C HIS A 101 3.89 4.34 1.20
N PHE A 102 3.10 3.49 0.54
CA PHE A 102 3.52 2.12 0.20
C PHE A 102 4.78 2.10 -0.65
N GLY A 103 4.84 2.92 -1.69
CA GLY A 103 6.01 2.96 -2.56
C GLY A 103 7.27 3.44 -1.85
N LYS A 104 7.17 4.42 -0.96
CA LYS A 104 8.29 4.96 -0.20
C LYS A 104 8.76 4.00 0.88
N GLU A 105 7.86 3.56 1.75
CA GLU A 105 8.21 2.67 2.85
C GLU A 105 8.79 1.36 2.32
N ASP A 106 8.19 0.72 1.35
CA ASP A 106 8.71 -0.52 0.73
C ASP A 106 10.05 -0.33 -0.04
N THR A 107 10.65 0.86 0.02
CA THR A 107 11.90 1.18 -0.68
C THR A 107 12.97 1.81 0.21
N VAL A 108 12.57 2.54 1.27
CA VAL A 108 13.47 3.40 2.10
C VAL A 108 14.60 2.63 2.78
N PHE A 109 14.46 1.34 3.02
CA PHE A 109 15.54 0.52 3.56
C PHE A 109 16.80 0.48 2.66
N SER A 110 16.72 0.98 1.42
CA SER A 110 17.77 0.86 0.40
C SER A 110 18.19 2.18 -0.25
N PHE A 111 17.43 3.27 -0.08
CA PHE A 111 17.63 4.48 -0.88
C PHE A 111 18.18 5.64 -0.06
N ARG A 112 19.45 6.03 -0.34
CA ARG A 112 20.15 7.09 0.41
C ARG A 112 20.06 8.50 -0.18
N LYS A 113 19.67 8.66 -1.46
CA LYS A 113 19.67 9.98 -2.14
C LYS A 113 18.25 10.52 -2.30
N LYS A 114 18.01 11.72 -1.77
CA LYS A 114 16.75 12.46 -1.93
C LYS A 114 16.82 13.34 -3.16
N PHE A 115 16.06 13.00 -4.21
CA PHE A 115 15.80 13.84 -5.36
C PHE A 115 14.28 13.92 -5.56
N PHE A 116 13.78 15.02 -6.11
CA PHE A 116 12.35 15.15 -6.46
C PHE A 116 11.86 13.97 -7.34
N ILE A 117 12.70 13.54 -8.28
CA ILE A 117 12.42 12.37 -9.14
C ILE A 117 12.18 11.10 -8.32
N SER A 118 12.88 10.89 -7.20
CA SER A 118 12.66 9.69 -6.37
C SER A 118 11.29 9.69 -5.69
N GLU A 119 10.75 10.84 -5.33
CA GLU A 119 9.40 10.93 -4.75
C GLU A 119 8.31 10.56 -5.77
N CYS A 120 8.46 10.98 -7.02
CA CYS A 120 7.59 10.55 -8.12
C CYS A 120 7.71 9.04 -8.39
N LEU A 121 8.92 8.49 -8.36
CA LEU A 121 9.14 7.05 -8.55
C LEU A 121 8.52 6.22 -7.42
N PHE A 122 8.57 6.69 -6.17
CA PHE A 122 7.89 6.04 -5.05
C PHE A 122 6.38 6.03 -5.26
N PHE A 123 5.80 7.15 -5.66
CA PHE A 123 4.37 7.22 -5.97
C PHE A 123 3.99 6.23 -7.08
N LEU A 124 4.72 6.20 -8.20
CA LEU A 124 4.46 5.28 -9.31
C LEU A 124 4.61 3.81 -8.89
N LYS A 125 5.63 3.48 -8.10
CA LYS A 125 5.78 2.13 -7.55
C LYS A 125 4.61 1.75 -6.66
N GLY A 126 4.24 2.59 -5.71
CA GLY A 126 3.18 2.27 -4.76
C GLY A 126 1.78 2.31 -5.36
N SER A 127 1.56 3.05 -6.47
CA SER A 127 0.28 3.02 -7.18
C SER A 127 -0.07 1.62 -7.70
N THR A 128 0.90 0.72 -7.88
CA THR A 128 0.65 -0.67 -8.29
C THR A 128 -0.27 -1.40 -7.31
N VAL A 129 -0.23 -1.07 -6.01
CA VAL A 129 -1.10 -1.67 -4.99
C VAL A 129 -2.58 -1.37 -5.25
N ILE A 130 -2.88 -0.19 -5.80
CA ILE A 130 -4.23 0.27 -6.13
C ILE A 130 -4.63 -0.14 -7.55
N MET A 131 -3.71 -0.01 -8.51
CA MET A 131 -4.01 -0.24 -9.93
C MET A 131 -4.10 -1.73 -10.28
N ALA A 132 -3.39 -2.62 -9.57
CA ALA A 132 -3.44 -4.06 -9.85
C ALA A 132 -4.84 -4.66 -9.62
N PRO A 133 -5.52 -4.47 -8.47
CA PRO A 133 -6.88 -4.96 -8.30
C PRO A 133 -7.87 -4.30 -9.25
N LEU A 134 -7.73 -3.01 -9.56
CA LEU A 134 -8.58 -2.30 -10.52
C LEU A 134 -8.46 -2.86 -11.94
N LEU A 135 -7.31 -3.37 -12.35
CA LEU A 135 -7.13 -4.00 -13.66
C LEU A 135 -7.59 -5.47 -13.66
N LEU A 136 -7.20 -6.23 -12.64
CA LEU A 136 -7.32 -7.70 -12.64
C LEU A 136 -8.64 -8.19 -12.04
N LYS A 137 -9.26 -7.41 -11.16
CA LYS A 137 -10.50 -7.71 -10.41
C LYS A 137 -11.42 -6.48 -10.36
N ARG A 138 -11.66 -5.88 -11.54
CA ARG A 138 -12.30 -4.56 -11.66
C ARG A 138 -13.67 -4.49 -10.97
N GLU A 139 -14.54 -5.44 -11.28
CA GLU A 139 -15.92 -5.43 -10.75
C GLU A 139 -15.92 -5.54 -9.22
N GLU A 140 -15.24 -6.55 -8.69
CA GLU A 140 -15.11 -6.76 -7.25
C GLU A 140 -14.49 -5.55 -6.54
N THR A 141 -13.48 -4.92 -7.16
CA THR A 141 -12.81 -3.73 -6.61
C THR A 141 -13.73 -2.51 -6.62
N ASN A 142 -14.47 -2.31 -7.70
CA ASN A 142 -15.42 -1.20 -7.79
C ASN A 142 -16.60 -1.38 -6.83
N GLU A 143 -17.06 -2.61 -6.58
CA GLU A 143 -18.08 -2.88 -5.56
C GLU A 143 -17.61 -2.45 -4.16
N ILE A 144 -16.36 -2.76 -3.81
CA ILE A 144 -15.78 -2.31 -2.54
C ILE A 144 -15.77 -0.78 -2.46
N PHE A 145 -15.39 -0.11 -3.54
CA PHE A 145 -15.38 1.36 -3.58
C PHE A 145 -16.80 1.96 -3.54
N ARG A 146 -17.79 1.35 -4.18
CA ARG A 146 -19.20 1.78 -4.10
C ARG A 146 -19.74 1.76 -2.67
N ILE A 147 -19.37 0.74 -1.86
CA ILE A 147 -19.73 0.68 -0.43
C ILE A 147 -19.19 1.91 0.32
N LEU A 148 -18.07 2.46 -0.11
CA LEU A 148 -17.44 3.66 0.44
C LEU A 148 -17.95 4.97 -0.20
N ASN A 149 -19.02 4.92 -1.01
CA ASN A 149 -19.55 6.04 -1.81
C ASN A 149 -18.49 6.65 -2.76
N PHE A 150 -17.64 5.81 -3.35
CA PHE A 150 -16.57 6.22 -4.24
C PHE A 150 -16.73 5.55 -5.61
N ASN A 151 -16.91 6.35 -6.65
CA ASN A 151 -17.14 5.88 -8.01
C ASN A 151 -16.19 6.48 -9.06
N VAL A 152 -15.12 7.14 -8.62
CA VAL A 152 -14.18 7.83 -9.52
C VAL A 152 -13.53 6.86 -10.52
N PHE A 153 -13.24 5.62 -10.13
CA PHE A 153 -12.62 4.64 -11.01
C PHE A 153 -13.56 4.02 -12.06
N GLU A 154 -14.85 4.32 -11.99
CA GLU A 154 -15.81 3.95 -13.02
C GLU A 154 -15.77 4.89 -14.23
N ALA A 155 -15.12 6.05 -14.12
CA ALA A 155 -14.97 7.00 -15.20
C ALA A 155 -14.15 6.39 -16.36
N GLU A 156 -14.50 6.76 -17.61
CA GLU A 156 -13.82 6.29 -18.83
C GLU A 156 -12.31 6.54 -18.84
N PHE A 157 -11.85 7.58 -18.13
CA PHE A 157 -10.44 7.87 -17.97
C PHE A 157 -9.64 6.69 -17.38
N PHE A 158 -10.23 5.91 -16.49
CA PHE A 158 -9.61 4.71 -15.92
C PHE A 158 -9.81 3.48 -16.80
N SER A 159 -9.54 3.63 -18.09
CA SER A 159 -9.57 2.53 -19.05
C SER A 159 -8.51 1.46 -18.74
N ASN A 160 -8.65 0.29 -19.34
CA ASN A 160 -7.65 -0.78 -19.15
C ASN A 160 -6.26 -0.36 -19.63
N GLU A 161 -6.19 0.41 -20.72
CA GLU A 161 -4.94 0.94 -21.27
C GLU A 161 -4.23 1.86 -20.26
N PHE A 162 -5.00 2.74 -19.61
CA PHE A 162 -4.47 3.61 -18.54
C PHE A 162 -3.94 2.77 -17.36
N LEU A 163 -4.70 1.79 -16.90
CA LEU A 163 -4.30 0.94 -15.77
C LEU A 163 -3.05 0.09 -16.10
N ILE A 164 -2.98 -0.47 -17.30
CA ILE A 164 -1.79 -1.19 -17.79
C ILE A 164 -0.59 -0.24 -17.84
N GLY A 165 -0.78 0.97 -18.39
CA GLY A 165 0.26 2.00 -18.44
C GLY A 165 0.80 2.34 -17.04
N MET A 166 -0.08 2.52 -16.05
CA MET A 166 0.32 2.79 -14.65
C MET A 166 1.07 1.61 -14.04
N LEU A 167 0.66 0.36 -14.27
CA LEU A 167 1.38 -0.83 -13.80
C LEU A 167 2.77 -0.94 -14.45
N CYS A 168 2.88 -0.68 -15.75
CA CYS A 168 4.16 -0.65 -16.45
C CYS A 168 5.09 0.44 -15.87
N LEU A 169 4.57 1.64 -15.62
CA LEU A 169 5.33 2.73 -14.98
C LEU A 169 5.76 2.36 -13.56
N GLY A 170 4.91 1.70 -12.78
CA GLY A 170 5.24 1.19 -11.46
C GLY A 170 6.37 0.16 -11.49
N PHE A 171 6.33 -0.78 -12.44
CA PHE A 171 7.40 -1.76 -12.65
C PHE A 171 8.71 -1.09 -13.07
N LEU A 172 8.66 -0.20 -14.06
CA LEU A 172 9.83 0.55 -14.54
C LEU A 172 10.44 1.42 -13.43
N SER A 173 9.61 2.04 -12.59
CA SER A 173 10.05 2.79 -11.41
C SER A 173 10.82 1.91 -10.44
N SER A 174 10.30 0.72 -10.16
CA SER A 174 10.96 -0.28 -9.30
C SER A 174 12.32 -0.69 -9.88
N MET A 175 12.39 -0.91 -11.19
CA MET A 175 13.64 -1.24 -11.89
C MET A 175 14.63 -0.08 -11.87
N TYR A 176 14.18 1.15 -12.08
CA TYR A 176 15.04 2.33 -12.05
C TYR A 176 15.63 2.58 -10.66
N ILE A 177 14.80 2.48 -9.61
CA ILE A 177 15.25 2.60 -8.22
C ILE A 177 16.32 1.56 -7.91
N SER A 178 16.11 0.31 -8.32
CA SER A 178 17.02 -0.80 -8.05
C SER A 178 18.31 -0.76 -8.86
N LYS A 179 18.34 -0.05 -10.01
CA LYS A 179 19.52 0.00 -10.90
C LYS A 179 20.74 0.67 -10.26
N LYS A 180 20.51 1.59 -9.32
CA LYS A 180 21.58 2.33 -8.62
C LYS A 180 22.10 1.64 -7.37
N GLU A 181 21.51 0.51 -7.02
CA GLU A 181 21.77 -0.23 -5.78
C GLU A 181 22.23 -1.66 -6.10
N ASN A 182 22.38 -2.46 -5.08
CA ASN A 182 22.94 -3.81 -5.16
C ASN A 182 22.03 -4.78 -5.94
N THR A 183 22.60 -5.84 -6.52
CA THR A 183 21.87 -6.89 -7.30
C THR A 183 20.73 -7.53 -6.52
N ASN A 184 20.88 -7.70 -5.20
CA ASN A 184 19.84 -8.23 -4.32
C ASN A 184 18.59 -7.36 -4.28
N LEU A 185 18.72 -6.04 -4.33
CA LEU A 185 17.59 -5.13 -4.32
C LEU A 185 16.74 -5.25 -5.59
N LYS A 186 17.38 -5.44 -6.74
CA LYS A 186 16.66 -5.65 -8.00
C LYS A 186 15.76 -6.88 -7.91
N SER A 187 16.27 -7.98 -7.37
CA SER A 187 15.50 -9.22 -7.18
C SER A 187 14.34 -9.02 -6.18
N VAL A 188 14.56 -8.29 -5.08
CA VAL A 188 13.50 -7.93 -4.12
C VAL A 188 12.37 -7.18 -4.84
N MET A 189 12.70 -6.11 -5.59
CA MET A 189 11.69 -5.30 -6.29
C MET A 189 10.90 -6.10 -7.34
N ILE A 190 11.55 -7.00 -8.05
CA ILE A 190 10.90 -7.88 -9.03
C ILE A 190 9.94 -8.84 -8.32
N MET A 191 10.41 -9.53 -7.28
CA MET A 191 9.60 -10.50 -6.55
C MET A 191 8.39 -9.83 -5.88
N ASP A 192 8.57 -8.65 -5.27
CA ASP A 192 7.49 -7.92 -4.64
C ASP A 192 6.42 -7.49 -5.66
N PHE A 193 6.83 -6.99 -6.82
CA PHE A 193 5.91 -6.62 -7.89
C PHE A 193 5.11 -7.83 -8.39
N PHE A 194 5.79 -8.94 -8.72
CA PHE A 194 5.11 -10.13 -9.20
C PHE A 194 4.26 -10.81 -8.13
N SER A 195 4.67 -10.77 -6.85
CA SER A 195 3.82 -11.22 -5.74
C SER A 195 2.49 -10.48 -5.72
N LEU A 196 2.52 -9.15 -5.85
CA LEU A 196 1.32 -8.33 -5.90
C LEU A 196 0.42 -8.68 -7.10
N ILE A 197 1.01 -8.88 -8.28
CA ILE A 197 0.25 -9.29 -9.48
C ILE A 197 -0.37 -10.67 -9.29
N ILE A 198 0.39 -11.66 -8.79
CA ILE A 198 -0.11 -13.03 -8.53
C ILE A 198 -1.27 -13.00 -7.53
N LEU A 199 -1.14 -12.27 -6.43
CA LEU A 199 -2.22 -12.16 -5.45
C LEU A 199 -3.51 -11.62 -6.09
N ASN A 200 -3.42 -10.54 -6.86
CA ASN A 200 -4.60 -9.92 -7.50
C ASN A 200 -5.14 -10.71 -8.70
N LEU A 201 -4.35 -11.60 -9.32
CA LEU A 201 -4.84 -12.49 -10.35
C LEU A 201 -5.78 -13.56 -9.79
N PHE A 202 -5.45 -14.12 -8.64
CA PHE A 202 -6.09 -15.33 -8.13
C PHE A 202 -7.02 -15.09 -6.95
N LEU A 203 -6.75 -14.08 -6.11
CA LEU A 203 -7.46 -13.83 -4.88
C LEU A 203 -8.45 -12.66 -5.03
N SER A 204 -9.43 -12.57 -4.12
CA SER A 204 -10.27 -11.39 -4.03
C SER A 204 -9.45 -10.15 -3.61
N PRO A 205 -9.88 -8.93 -4.00
CA PRO A 205 -9.12 -7.70 -3.71
C PRO A 205 -8.82 -7.50 -2.23
N ILE A 206 -9.78 -7.81 -1.35
CA ILE A 206 -9.62 -7.68 0.11
C ILE A 206 -8.55 -8.65 0.62
N LEU A 207 -8.59 -9.91 0.19
CA LEU A 207 -7.60 -10.91 0.62
C LEU A 207 -6.21 -10.60 0.06
N ALA A 208 -6.11 -10.24 -1.22
CA ALA A 208 -4.87 -9.84 -1.86
C ALA A 208 -4.21 -8.66 -1.14
N PHE A 209 -5.00 -7.61 -0.83
CA PHE A 209 -4.53 -6.47 -0.05
C PHE A 209 -4.11 -6.86 1.36
N THR A 210 -4.89 -7.70 2.04
CA THR A 210 -4.59 -8.17 3.41
C THR A 210 -3.26 -8.90 3.46
N LEU A 211 -3.02 -9.82 2.53
CA LEU A 211 -1.76 -10.57 2.49
C LEU A 211 -0.57 -9.67 2.18
N TYR A 212 -0.71 -8.77 1.22
CA TYR A 212 0.32 -7.77 0.93
C TYR A 212 0.61 -6.89 2.15
N PHE A 213 -0.43 -6.26 2.72
CA PHE A 213 -0.28 -5.33 3.83
C PHE A 213 0.27 -6.00 5.08
N CYS A 214 -0.28 -7.15 5.47
CA CYS A 214 0.10 -7.83 6.70
C CYS A 214 1.46 -8.51 6.61
N PHE A 215 1.73 -9.21 5.52
CA PHE A 215 2.89 -10.11 5.44
C PHE A 215 4.05 -9.56 4.61
N LEU A 216 3.83 -8.58 3.74
CA LEU A 216 4.93 -7.93 3.03
C LEU A 216 5.25 -6.56 3.62
N HIS A 217 4.28 -5.65 3.65
CA HIS A 217 4.47 -4.26 4.04
C HIS A 217 4.74 -4.13 5.54
N SER A 218 3.83 -4.59 6.41
CA SER A 218 3.93 -4.37 7.86
C SER A 218 5.08 -5.11 8.52
N ILE A 219 5.51 -6.28 8.02
CA ILE A 219 6.65 -7.01 8.60
C ILE A 219 7.98 -6.29 8.33
N ARG A 220 8.08 -5.48 7.28
CA ARG A 220 9.31 -4.73 6.96
C ARG A 220 9.47 -3.45 7.78
N HIS A 221 8.40 -3.01 8.42
CA HIS A 221 8.30 -1.72 9.13
C HIS A 221 7.84 -1.86 10.57
#